data_77998681808e652e0c9881c370fca0ba
#
_entry.id   77998681808e652e0c9881c370fca0ba
#
_cell.length_a   1.000
_cell.length_b   1.000
_cell.length_c   1.000
_cell.angle_alpha   90.00
_cell.angle_beta   90.00
_cell.angle_gamma   90.00
#
_symmetry.space_group_name_H-M   'P 1'
#
loop_
_entity.id
_entity.type
_entity.pdbx_description
1 polymer ?
#
loop_
_entity_poly.entity_id
_entity_poly.type
_entity_poly.pdbx_seq_one_letter_code
_entity_poly.pdbx_strand_id
1 'polypeptide(L)'
;LDRARKWERRSLNFKQEVDDMKAVLYCRVNGPQTSFALDAIKGQQLYLMDYAKKNNIEIAGIYLDVGYHGRTMDRPGLQSVIQTLKEGNADVILVANYNRLYRGRFPQELQELPVVSLKEQNRKRERGGKEHDI
;
A
#
# COMPACT_ATOMS: atom_id res chain seq x y z
N LEU A 1 -16.28 -2.80 -3.63
CA LEU A 1 -16.74 -3.67 -2.54
C LEU A 1 -16.35 -5.12 -2.79
N ASP A 2 -16.64 -5.65 -3.98
CA ASP A 2 -16.29 -7.03 -4.29
C ASP A 2 -14.78 -7.26 -4.25
N ARG A 3 -14.00 -6.28 -4.62
CA ARG A 3 -12.54 -6.38 -4.59
C ARG A 3 -12.00 -6.44 -3.16
N ALA A 4 -12.55 -5.63 -2.26
CA ALA A 4 -12.15 -5.67 -0.87
C ALA A 4 -12.49 -7.03 -0.24
N ARG A 5 -13.68 -7.56 -0.52
CA ARG A 5 -14.09 -8.87 -0.05
C ARG A 5 -13.22 -9.98 -0.62
N LYS A 6 -12.87 -9.85 -1.89
CA LYS A 6 -11.98 -10.81 -2.56
C LYS A 6 -10.62 -10.82 -1.90
N TRP A 7 -10.08 -9.65 -1.56
CA TRP A 7 -8.82 -9.52 -0.85
C TRP A 7 -8.88 -10.18 0.54
N GLU A 8 -9.93 -9.93 1.29
CA GLU A 8 -10.11 -10.50 2.62
C GLU A 8 -10.11 -12.02 2.58
N ARG A 9 -10.78 -12.61 1.62
CA ARG A 9 -10.78 -14.07 1.43
C ARG A 9 -9.41 -14.59 1.05
N ARG A 10 -8.70 -13.86 0.17
CA ARG A 10 -7.37 -14.25 -0.29
C ARG A 10 -6.34 -14.20 0.82
N SER A 11 -6.52 -13.33 1.81
CA SER A 11 -5.56 -13.24 2.91
C SER A 11 -5.44 -14.53 3.71
N LEU A 12 -6.41 -15.42 3.62
CA LEU A 12 -6.36 -16.73 4.27
C LEU A 12 -5.40 -17.70 3.58
N ASN A 13 -5.15 -17.53 2.27
CA ASN A 13 -4.26 -18.37 1.48
C ASN A 13 -3.22 -17.51 0.76
N PHE A 14 -2.51 -16.73 1.51
CA PHE A 14 -1.67 -15.66 1.01
C PHE A 14 -0.66 -16.12 -0.07
N LYS A 15 0.05 -17.21 0.18
CA LYS A 15 1.12 -17.65 -0.73
C LYS A 15 0.62 -18.05 -2.12
N GLN A 16 -0.58 -18.61 -2.21
CA GLN A 16 -1.11 -19.06 -3.50
C GLN A 16 -1.74 -17.91 -4.27
N GLU A 17 -2.37 -16.98 -3.58
CA GLU A 17 -3.22 -15.99 -4.21
C GLU A 17 -2.51 -14.71 -4.61
N VAL A 18 -1.40 -14.35 -3.95
CA VAL A 18 -0.64 -13.16 -4.35
C VAL A 18 0.01 -13.30 -5.72
N ASP A 19 0.23 -14.53 -6.20
CA ASP A 19 0.82 -14.75 -7.53
C ASP A 19 -0.05 -14.19 -8.65
N ASP A 20 -1.35 -14.09 -8.42
CA ASP A 20 -2.31 -13.54 -9.39
C ASP A 20 -2.72 -12.12 -9.10
N MET A 21 -2.12 -11.48 -8.09
CA MET A 21 -2.50 -10.14 -7.71
C MET A 21 -1.79 -9.07 -8.50
N LYS A 22 -2.55 -8.00 -8.76
CA LYS A 22 -2.02 -6.76 -9.30
C LYS A 22 -2.14 -5.69 -8.23
N ALA A 23 -1.06 -5.00 -7.96
CA ALA A 23 -1.03 -3.98 -6.92
C ALA A 23 -0.67 -2.62 -7.50
N VAL A 24 -1.28 -1.57 -6.94
CA VAL A 24 -0.78 -0.23 -7.11
C VAL A 24 0.06 0.11 -5.88
N LEU A 25 1.20 0.73 -6.12
CA LEU A 25 2.11 1.18 -5.07
C LEU A 25 1.84 2.65 -4.83
N TYR A 26 1.64 3.03 -3.58
CA TYR A 26 1.40 4.43 -3.24
C TYR A 26 2.41 4.91 -2.21
N CYS A 27 3.03 6.05 -2.52
CA CYS A 27 4.03 6.68 -1.67
C CYS A 27 3.66 8.14 -1.44
N ARG A 28 3.89 8.64 -0.24
CA ARG A 28 3.63 10.04 0.10
C ARG A 28 4.64 10.56 1.11
N VAL A 29 5.06 11.79 0.90
CA VAL A 29 5.84 12.54 1.88
C VAL A 29 5.25 13.95 2.04
N ASN A 30 5.31 14.47 3.26
CA ASN A 30 4.89 15.83 3.57
C ASN A 30 6.00 16.83 3.23
N GLY A 31 5.67 18.11 3.23
CA GLY A 31 6.64 19.18 3.15
C GLY A 31 7.02 19.55 1.73
N PRO A 32 7.92 20.53 1.60
CA PRO A 32 8.32 21.02 0.28
C PRO A 32 9.12 19.99 -0.50
N GLN A 33 9.16 20.17 -1.82
CA GLN A 33 9.93 19.28 -2.70
C GLN A 33 11.43 19.58 -2.56
N THR A 34 12.01 18.99 -1.54
CA THR A 34 13.44 19.08 -1.26
C THR A 34 14.14 17.77 -1.64
N SER A 35 15.47 17.78 -1.67
CA SER A 35 16.22 16.54 -1.91
C SER A 35 15.90 15.47 -0.87
N PHE A 36 15.69 15.87 0.40
CA PHE A 36 15.30 14.94 1.45
C PHE A 36 13.95 14.29 1.17
N ALA A 37 12.97 15.08 0.75
CA ALA A 37 11.63 14.58 0.44
C ALA A 37 11.68 13.62 -0.74
N LEU A 38 12.44 13.97 -1.79
CA LEU A 38 12.57 13.13 -2.97
C LEU A 38 13.29 11.82 -2.65
N ASP A 39 14.33 11.86 -1.83
CA ASP A 39 15.02 10.65 -1.38
C ASP A 39 14.13 9.77 -0.52
N ALA A 40 13.34 10.39 0.38
CA ALA A 40 12.43 9.66 1.24
C ALA A 40 11.36 8.91 0.44
N ILE A 41 10.78 9.58 -0.55
CA ILE A 41 9.73 8.94 -1.37
C ILE A 41 10.32 7.86 -2.27
N LYS A 42 11.53 8.06 -2.76
CA LYS A 42 12.23 7.03 -3.53
C LYS A 42 12.51 5.80 -2.68
N GLY A 43 12.86 6.00 -1.42
CA GLY A 43 13.05 4.90 -0.47
C GLY A 43 11.76 4.10 -0.26
N GLN A 44 10.63 4.78 -0.11
CA GLN A 44 9.34 4.11 -0.02
C GLN A 44 9.05 3.29 -1.27
N GLN A 45 9.30 3.88 -2.44
CA GLN A 45 9.05 3.23 -3.71
C GLN A 45 9.86 1.94 -3.84
N LEU A 46 11.14 2.00 -3.54
CA LEU A 46 12.03 0.84 -3.63
C LEU A 46 11.62 -0.26 -2.64
N TYR A 47 11.22 0.13 -1.44
CA TYR A 47 10.75 -0.80 -0.41
C TYR A 47 9.50 -1.56 -0.90
N LEU A 48 8.54 -0.84 -1.48
CA LEU A 48 7.33 -1.45 -2.02
C LEU A 48 7.61 -2.33 -3.22
N MET A 49 8.47 -1.89 -4.12
CA MET A 49 8.86 -2.67 -5.30
C MET A 49 9.55 -3.98 -4.91
N ASP A 50 10.42 -3.93 -3.92
CA ASP A 50 11.11 -5.11 -3.40
C ASP A 50 10.11 -6.12 -2.83
N TYR A 51 9.16 -5.64 -2.05
CA TYR A 51 8.11 -6.51 -1.49
C TYR A 51 7.28 -7.16 -2.60
N ALA A 52 6.87 -6.38 -3.60
CA ALA A 52 6.09 -6.91 -4.71
C ALA A 52 6.88 -7.99 -5.46
N LYS A 53 8.15 -7.74 -5.71
CA LYS A 53 9.02 -8.70 -6.41
C LYS A 53 9.17 -9.99 -5.62
N LYS A 54 9.42 -9.89 -4.31
CA LYS A 54 9.60 -11.07 -3.46
C LYS A 54 8.34 -11.90 -3.30
N ASN A 55 7.19 -11.31 -3.50
CA ASN A 55 5.90 -11.99 -3.32
C ASN A 55 5.18 -12.24 -4.64
N ASN A 56 5.87 -12.05 -5.76
CA ASN A 56 5.33 -12.27 -7.11
C ASN A 56 4.05 -11.49 -7.38
N ILE A 57 4.00 -10.25 -6.90
CA ILE A 57 2.88 -9.35 -7.12
C ILE A 57 3.19 -8.49 -8.35
N GLU A 58 2.27 -8.48 -9.32
CA GLU A 58 2.41 -7.64 -10.50
C GLU A 58 2.12 -6.18 -10.11
N ILE A 59 2.98 -5.26 -10.54
CA ILE A 59 2.80 -3.84 -10.27
C ILE A 59 1.99 -3.23 -11.40
N ALA A 60 0.77 -2.81 -11.09
CA ALA A 60 -0.14 -2.18 -12.07
C ALA A 60 0.16 -0.68 -12.23
N GLY A 61 0.77 -0.06 -11.24
CA GLY A 61 1.14 1.34 -11.29
C GLY A 61 1.82 1.79 -10.01
N ILE A 62 2.55 2.88 -10.09
CA ILE A 62 3.25 3.49 -8.96
C ILE A 62 2.84 4.96 -8.94
N TYR A 63 2.27 5.41 -7.83
CA TYR A 63 1.79 6.78 -7.68
C TYR A 63 2.45 7.44 -6.48
N LEU A 64 2.93 8.66 -6.69
CA LEU A 64 3.72 9.40 -5.72
C LEU A 64 3.08 10.76 -5.45
N ASP A 65 2.93 11.12 -4.18
CA ASP A 65 2.50 12.46 -3.78
C ASP A 65 3.57 13.09 -2.90
N VAL A 66 4.22 14.13 -3.40
CA VAL A 66 5.26 14.87 -2.69
C VAL A 66 4.71 16.24 -2.29
N GLY A 67 4.80 16.57 -1.00
CA GLY A 67 4.33 17.86 -0.50
C GLY A 67 2.85 17.89 -0.16
N TYR A 68 2.23 16.73 0.02
CA TYR A 68 0.81 16.63 0.36
C TYR A 68 0.61 16.11 1.77
N HIS A 69 -0.32 16.73 2.48
CA HIS A 69 -0.64 16.36 3.84
C HIS A 69 -1.43 15.04 3.88
N GLY A 70 -1.17 14.22 4.90
CA GLY A 70 -1.79 12.91 5.02
C GLY A 70 -3.28 12.91 5.38
N ARG A 71 -3.83 14.06 5.77
CA ARG A 71 -5.24 14.19 6.16
C ARG A 71 -6.13 14.76 5.08
N THR A 72 -5.60 15.05 3.91
CA THR A 72 -6.43 15.50 2.79
C THR A 72 -6.61 14.38 1.77
N MET A 73 -7.81 14.27 1.23
CA MET A 73 -8.08 13.37 0.11
C MET A 73 -7.72 14.00 -1.23
N ASP A 74 -7.50 15.31 -1.26
CA ASP A 74 -7.19 16.05 -2.47
C ASP A 74 -5.71 15.94 -2.82
N ARG A 75 -5.32 14.75 -3.25
CA ARG A 75 -3.96 14.42 -3.66
C ARG A 75 -4.00 13.72 -5.00
N PRO A 76 -3.28 14.21 -6.03
CA PRO A 76 -3.38 13.64 -7.39
C PRO A 76 -3.03 12.14 -7.44
N GLY A 77 -1.96 11.74 -6.78
CA GLY A 77 -1.55 10.33 -6.75
C GLY A 77 -2.58 9.45 -6.07
N LEU A 78 -3.11 9.89 -4.93
CA LEU A 78 -4.16 9.15 -4.22
C LEU A 78 -5.40 8.99 -5.08
N GLN A 79 -5.84 10.06 -5.76
CA GLN A 79 -7.01 9.99 -6.62
C GLN A 79 -6.78 9.02 -7.78
N SER A 80 -5.57 8.99 -8.33
CA SER A 80 -5.21 8.03 -9.37
C SER A 80 -5.24 6.59 -8.87
N VAL A 81 -4.78 6.35 -7.64
CA VAL A 81 -4.86 5.04 -7.01
C VAL A 81 -6.31 4.58 -6.88
N ILE A 82 -7.16 5.44 -6.37
CA ILE A 82 -8.59 5.14 -6.18
C ILE A 82 -9.23 4.82 -7.52
N GLN A 83 -8.93 5.62 -8.53
CA GLN A 83 -9.48 5.42 -9.87
C GLN A 83 -9.02 4.09 -10.47
N THR A 84 -7.76 3.75 -10.31
CA THR A 84 -7.21 2.48 -10.81
C THR A 84 -7.95 1.29 -10.22
N LEU A 85 -8.24 1.34 -8.91
CA LEU A 85 -9.01 0.27 -8.25
C LEU A 85 -10.46 0.22 -8.73
N LYS A 86 -11.08 1.38 -8.89
CA LYS A 86 -12.47 1.45 -9.37
C LYS A 86 -12.62 0.91 -10.78
N GLU A 87 -11.63 1.14 -11.62
CA GLU A 87 -11.62 0.63 -12.99
C GLU A 87 -11.30 -0.86 -13.10
N GLY A 88 -10.92 -1.46 -11.99
CA GLY A 88 -10.60 -2.88 -11.98
C GLY A 88 -9.20 -3.22 -12.45
N ASN A 89 -8.32 -2.24 -12.54
CA ASN A 89 -6.96 -2.43 -13.06
C ASN A 89 -5.95 -2.85 -11.99
N ALA A 90 -6.37 -2.89 -10.73
CA ALA A 90 -5.56 -3.39 -9.63
C ALA A 90 -6.45 -4.03 -8.58
N ASP A 91 -5.85 -4.91 -7.78
CA ASP A 91 -6.56 -5.66 -6.73
C ASP A 91 -6.28 -5.12 -5.33
N VAL A 92 -5.15 -4.46 -5.13
CA VAL A 92 -4.70 -4.06 -3.80
C VAL A 92 -3.81 -2.83 -3.88
N ILE A 93 -3.79 -2.06 -2.80
CA ILE A 93 -2.87 -0.93 -2.63
C ILE A 93 -1.78 -1.34 -1.66
N LEU A 94 -0.51 -1.19 -2.05
CA LEU A 94 0.62 -1.40 -1.16
C LEU A 94 1.13 -0.06 -0.66
N VAL A 95 1.29 0.08 0.65
CA VAL A 95 1.85 1.27 1.28
C VAL A 95 2.91 0.86 2.31
N ALA A 96 3.89 1.71 2.56
CA ALA A 96 4.92 1.43 3.55
C ALA A 96 4.32 1.34 4.95
N ASN A 97 3.37 2.21 5.26
CA ASN A 97 2.56 2.16 6.48
C ASN A 97 1.24 2.89 6.20
N TYR A 98 0.26 2.68 7.07
CA TYR A 98 -1.08 3.26 6.87
C TYR A 98 -1.08 4.79 6.83
N ASN A 99 -0.16 5.43 7.54
CA ASN A 99 -0.10 6.89 7.57
C ASN A 99 0.26 7.48 6.21
N ARG A 100 0.90 6.74 5.33
CA ARG A 100 1.21 7.21 3.98
C ARG A 100 -0.06 7.32 3.14
N LEU A 101 -1.01 6.43 3.36
CA LEU A 101 -2.29 6.50 2.67
C LEU A 101 -3.18 7.58 3.29
N TYR A 102 -3.35 7.55 4.61
CA TYR A 102 -4.11 8.57 5.31
C TYR A 102 -3.64 8.65 6.76
N ARG A 103 -3.43 9.85 7.24
CA ARG A 103 -2.95 10.09 8.60
C ARG A 103 -4.12 10.16 9.55
N GLY A 104 -4.25 9.16 10.41
CA GLY A 104 -5.34 9.03 11.35
C GLY A 104 -6.40 8.05 10.87
N ARG A 105 -7.62 8.23 11.35
CA ARG A 105 -8.73 7.33 11.00
C ARG A 105 -9.10 7.49 9.53
N PHE A 106 -9.15 6.40 8.80
CA PHE A 106 -9.51 6.41 7.40
C PHE A 106 -10.93 6.92 7.19
N PRO A 107 -11.14 7.87 6.26
CA PRO A 107 -12.49 8.22 5.85
C PRO A 107 -13.16 7.01 5.18
N GLN A 108 -14.47 7.01 5.15
CA GLN A 108 -15.24 5.87 4.64
C GLN A 108 -14.79 5.45 3.24
N GLU A 109 -14.46 6.40 2.39
CA GLU A 109 -14.01 6.14 1.04
C GLU A 109 -12.79 5.23 0.99
N LEU A 110 -11.87 5.38 1.95
CA LEU A 110 -10.66 4.54 2.03
C LEU A 110 -10.88 3.25 2.80
N GLN A 111 -11.84 3.22 3.71
CA GLN A 111 -12.10 2.02 4.53
C GLN A 111 -12.53 0.83 3.68
N GLU A 112 -13.13 1.07 2.55
CA GLU A 112 -13.63 0.01 1.66
C GLU A 112 -12.59 -0.52 0.70
N LEU A 113 -11.41 0.10 0.64
CA LEU A 113 -10.35 -0.30 -0.28
C LEU A 113 -9.43 -1.36 0.33
N PRO A 114 -8.96 -2.30 -0.49
CA PRO A 114 -8.01 -3.32 -0.01
C PRO A 114 -6.61 -2.72 0.09
N VAL A 115 -6.14 -2.52 1.31
CA VAL A 115 -4.84 -1.89 1.59
C VAL A 115 -3.95 -2.85 2.36
N VAL A 116 -2.70 -2.98 1.93
CA VAL A 116 -1.69 -3.74 2.64
C VAL A 116 -0.58 -2.79 3.08
N SER A 117 -0.38 -2.69 4.38
CA SER A 117 0.70 -1.92 4.99
C SER A 117 1.87 -2.86 5.26
N LEU A 118 3.02 -2.58 4.67
CA LEU A 118 4.19 -3.43 4.84
C LEU A 118 4.68 -3.45 6.28
N LYS A 119 4.57 -2.34 6.98
CA LYS A 119 4.93 -2.25 8.39
C LYS A 119 4.15 -3.27 9.23
N GLU A 120 2.85 -3.40 8.98
CA GLU A 120 2.00 -4.34 9.72
C GLU A 120 2.31 -5.79 9.34
N GLN A 121 2.62 -6.05 8.07
CA GLN A 121 3.02 -7.39 7.65
C GLN A 121 4.32 -7.82 8.30
N ASN A 122 5.30 -6.94 8.38
CA ASN A 122 6.57 -7.23 9.02
C ASN A 122 6.40 -7.49 10.52
N ARG A 123 5.54 -6.75 11.20
CA ARG A 123 5.23 -6.97 12.62
C ARG A 123 4.65 -8.36 12.86
N LYS A 124 3.77 -8.81 11.99
CA LYS A 124 3.18 -10.16 12.08
C LYS A 124 4.24 -11.23 11.96
N ARG A 125 5.21 -11.06 11.04
CA ARG A 125 6.32 -11.99 10.86
C ARG A 125 7.20 -12.04 12.09
N GLU A 126 7.53 -10.90 12.66
CA GLU A 126 8.37 -10.81 13.86
C GLU A 126 7.70 -11.49 15.06
N ARG A 127 6.41 -11.28 15.25
CA ARG A 127 5.64 -11.91 16.32
C ARG A 127 5.61 -13.42 16.14
N GLY A 128 5.39 -13.89 14.93
CA GLY A 128 5.40 -15.30 14.61
C GLY A 128 6.75 -15.94 14.93
N GLY A 129 7.85 -15.27 14.55
CA GLY A 129 9.20 -15.75 14.87
C GLY A 129 9.45 -15.85 16.36
N LYS A 130 9.03 -14.86 17.13
CA LYS A 130 9.18 -14.87 18.59
C LYS A 130 8.41 -16.00 19.25
N GLU A 131 7.21 -16.27 18.77
CA GLU A 131 6.40 -17.36 19.30
C GLU A 131 7.05 -18.72 19.08
N HIS A 132 7.72 -18.90 17.94
CA HIS A 132 8.40 -20.14 17.62
C HIS A 132 9.67 -20.36 18.45
N ASP A 133 10.27 -19.33 18.96
CA ASP A 133 11.50 -19.39 19.75
C ASP A 133 11.24 -19.78 21.21
N ILE A 134 10.00 -19.85 21.60
CA ILE A 134 9.60 -20.24 22.94
C ILE A 134 9.25 -21.73 22.97
#